data_29ec132ba0b513d41a75b79dd595978e
#
_entry.id   29ec132ba0b513d41a75b79dd595978e
#
_cell.length_a   1.000
_cell.length_b   1.000
_cell.length_c   1.000
_cell.angle_alpha   90.00
_cell.angle_beta   90.00
_cell.angle_gamma   90.00
#
_symmetry.space_group_name_H-M   'P 1'
#
loop_
_entity.id
_entity.type
_entity.pdbx_description
1 polymer ?
#
loop_
_entity_poly.entity_id
_entity_poly.type
_entity_poly.pdbx_seq_one_letter_code
_entity_poly.pdbx_strand_id
1 'polypeptide(L)'
;NHKRVYRIYRELELNLRIKPRKRLVREKPVALAVPKQPNLCWSMDFMHDQLSDARSVRLFNVIDDFNREALCIEVDFSLPAGWVKRALEQVIAWRGKPTMIRCDNGPEYISKELKSWAKKEEIMLGYIQPGNPQQNAYIERFNRTVRYDWLGHYLFESLDELQTFATQWQWTYN
;
A
#
# COMPACT_ATOMS: atom_id res chain seq x y z
N ASN A 1 19.14 33.19 31.99
CA ASN A 1 17.70 33.39 32.24
C ASN A 1 16.96 33.44 30.90
N HIS A 2 16.13 32.42 30.61
CA HIS A 2 15.42 32.26 29.33
C HIS A 2 14.50 33.45 28.97
N LYS A 3 13.90 34.12 29.96
CA LYS A 3 13.03 35.29 29.76
C LYS A 3 13.79 36.48 29.16
N ARG A 4 15.05 36.71 29.60
CA ARG A 4 15.91 37.77 29.05
C ARG A 4 16.34 37.45 27.62
N VAL A 5 16.71 36.21 27.34
CA VAL A 5 17.08 35.74 26.00
C VAL A 5 15.88 35.89 25.06
N TYR A 6 14.68 35.48 25.48
CA TYR A 6 13.47 35.58 24.69
C TYR A 6 13.10 37.03 24.35
N ARG A 7 13.26 37.95 25.34
CA ARG A 7 13.04 39.38 25.11
C ARG A 7 13.98 39.94 24.04
N ILE A 8 15.27 39.68 24.17
CA ILE A 8 16.28 40.12 23.20
C ILE A 8 16.03 39.54 21.81
N TYR A 9 15.60 38.27 21.76
CA TYR A 9 15.27 37.58 20.52
C TYR A 9 14.11 38.24 19.80
N ARG A 10 13.12 38.73 20.53
CA ARG A 10 12.00 39.47 19.98
C ARG A 10 12.38 40.90 19.56
N GLU A 11 13.19 41.59 20.37
CA GLU A 11 13.70 42.95 20.06
C GLU A 11 14.52 42.97 18.76
N LEU A 12 15.24 41.88 18.51
CA LEU A 12 16.06 41.71 17.30
C LEU A 12 15.29 41.12 16.11
N GLU A 13 13.95 40.92 16.25
CA GLU A 13 13.08 40.34 15.20
C GLU A 13 13.54 38.97 14.67
N LEU A 14 14.29 38.19 15.49
CA LEU A 14 14.79 36.88 15.12
C LEU A 14 13.72 35.77 15.20
N ASN A 15 12.48 36.12 15.54
CA ASN A 15 11.39 35.18 15.59
C ASN A 15 11.05 34.64 14.19
N LEU A 16 11.01 33.33 14.05
CA LEU A 16 10.50 32.70 12.85
C LEU A 16 9.05 33.17 12.62
N ARG A 17 8.75 33.66 11.43
CA ARG A 17 7.37 33.99 11.03
C ARG A 17 6.54 32.70 11.04
N ILE A 18 5.80 32.47 12.12
CA ILE A 18 4.82 31.39 12.19
C ILE A 18 3.64 31.80 11.30
N LYS A 19 3.59 31.27 10.09
CA LYS A 19 2.36 31.37 9.28
C LYS A 19 1.31 30.45 9.93
N PRO A 20 0.19 30.97 10.46
CA PRO A 20 -0.87 30.11 10.98
C PRO A 20 -1.33 29.18 9.85
N ARG A 21 -1.28 27.88 10.09
CA ARG A 21 -1.81 26.91 9.14
C ARG A 21 -3.31 27.13 9.01
N LYS A 22 -3.78 27.57 7.84
CA LYS A 22 -5.22 27.57 7.55
C LYS A 22 -5.70 26.12 7.65
N ARG A 23 -6.67 25.88 8.54
CA ARG A 23 -7.34 24.59 8.63
C ARG A 23 -8.12 24.39 7.32
N LEU A 24 -7.63 23.48 6.48
CA LEU A 24 -8.38 23.08 5.30
C LEU A 24 -9.62 22.32 5.79
N VAL A 25 -10.80 22.83 5.48
CA VAL A 25 -12.04 22.10 5.67
C VAL A 25 -12.08 21.04 4.57
N ARG A 26 -11.80 19.80 4.94
CA ARG A 26 -11.92 18.65 4.04
C ARG A 26 -13.31 18.05 4.21
N GLU A 27 -13.95 17.67 3.12
CA GLU A 27 -15.15 16.84 3.19
C GLU A 27 -14.83 15.56 3.97
N LYS A 28 -15.81 15.09 4.75
CA LYS A 28 -15.62 13.83 5.47
C LYS A 28 -15.44 12.71 4.45
N PRO A 29 -14.37 11.91 4.56
CA PRO A 29 -14.19 10.80 3.64
C PRO A 29 -15.35 9.83 3.77
N VAL A 30 -15.78 9.26 2.64
CA VAL A 30 -16.77 8.19 2.63
C VAL A 30 -16.21 7.03 3.45
N ALA A 31 -17.00 6.54 4.40
CA ALA A 31 -16.58 5.43 5.25
C ALA A 31 -16.26 4.19 4.39
N LEU A 32 -15.18 3.49 4.74
CA LEU A 32 -14.78 2.26 4.07
C LEU A 32 -15.84 1.20 4.34
N ALA A 33 -16.60 0.81 3.30
CA ALA A 33 -17.58 -0.26 3.41
C ALA A 33 -16.86 -1.62 3.53
N VAL A 34 -17.20 -2.39 4.56
CA VAL A 34 -16.72 -3.77 4.69
C VAL A 34 -17.52 -4.65 3.73
N PRO A 35 -16.87 -5.40 2.81
CA PRO A 35 -17.56 -6.36 1.95
C PRO A 35 -18.30 -7.41 2.80
N LYS A 36 -19.40 -7.93 2.27
CA LYS A 36 -20.24 -8.90 3.00
C LYS A 36 -19.89 -10.36 2.70
N GLN A 37 -19.07 -10.59 1.70
CA GLN A 37 -18.63 -11.93 1.28
C GLN A 37 -17.27 -11.86 0.56
N PRO A 38 -16.54 -12.99 0.45
CA PRO A 38 -15.28 -13.05 -0.29
C PRO A 38 -15.43 -12.63 -1.76
N ASN A 39 -14.33 -12.16 -2.34
CA ASN A 39 -14.24 -11.75 -3.74
C ASN A 39 -15.17 -10.58 -4.16
N LEU A 40 -15.77 -9.84 -3.22
CA LEU A 40 -16.45 -8.60 -3.58
C LEU A 40 -15.46 -7.47 -3.82
N CYS A 41 -14.45 -7.36 -2.98
CA CYS A 41 -13.44 -6.32 -3.09
C CYS A 41 -12.09 -6.85 -2.62
N TRP A 42 -11.10 -6.78 -3.50
CA TRP A 42 -9.70 -6.94 -3.13
C TRP A 42 -9.03 -5.57 -2.99
N SER A 43 -8.07 -5.46 -2.11
CA SER A 43 -7.19 -4.29 -2.02
C SER A 43 -5.78 -4.69 -2.39
N MET A 44 -5.09 -3.84 -3.16
CA MET A 44 -3.70 -4.05 -3.54
C MET A 44 -2.86 -2.80 -3.28
N ASP A 45 -1.58 -3.03 -2.96
CA ASP A 45 -0.63 -1.94 -2.70
C ASP A 45 0.82 -2.44 -2.81
N PHE A 46 1.76 -1.50 -2.96
CA PHE A 46 3.17 -1.77 -2.98
C PHE A 46 3.85 -1.42 -1.65
N MET A 47 4.80 -2.26 -1.27
CA MET A 47 5.80 -1.95 -0.25
C MET A 47 7.19 -1.86 -0.87
N HIS A 48 8.11 -1.20 -0.16
CA HIS A 48 9.52 -1.11 -0.54
C HIS A 48 10.38 -1.58 0.61
N ASP A 49 11.47 -2.27 0.27
CA ASP A 49 12.50 -2.67 1.19
C ASP A 49 13.85 -2.75 0.48
N GLN A 50 14.88 -3.28 1.15
CA GLN A 50 16.22 -3.45 0.60
C GLN A 50 16.78 -4.82 0.99
N LEU A 51 17.52 -5.44 0.08
CA LEU A 51 18.35 -6.58 0.38
C LEU A 51 19.59 -6.17 1.21
N SER A 52 20.31 -7.14 1.73
CA SER A 52 21.54 -6.94 2.52
C SER A 52 22.64 -6.16 1.78
N ASP A 53 22.64 -6.22 0.45
CA ASP A 53 23.54 -5.46 -0.44
C ASP A 53 23.02 -4.06 -0.81
N ALA A 54 21.95 -3.58 -0.13
CA ALA A 54 21.30 -2.31 -0.34
C ALA A 54 20.54 -2.16 -1.68
N ARG A 55 20.37 -3.21 -2.48
CA ARG A 55 19.48 -3.15 -3.64
C ARG A 55 18.03 -3.02 -3.19
N SER A 56 17.33 -2.03 -3.71
CA SER A 56 15.92 -1.81 -3.41
C SER A 56 15.06 -2.91 -4.04
N VAL A 57 14.11 -3.41 -3.27
CA VAL A 57 13.10 -4.40 -3.71
C VAL A 57 11.70 -3.84 -3.48
N ARG A 58 10.77 -4.33 -4.27
CA ARG A 58 9.35 -4.01 -4.13
C ARG A 58 8.58 -5.29 -3.80
N LEU A 59 7.60 -5.16 -2.94
CA LEU A 59 6.63 -6.21 -2.66
C LEU A 59 5.26 -5.72 -3.16
N PHE A 60 4.59 -6.55 -3.93
CA PHE A 60 3.21 -6.34 -4.37
C PHE A 60 2.29 -7.22 -3.54
N ASN A 61 1.41 -6.58 -2.78
CA ASN A 61 0.51 -7.24 -1.85
C ASN A 61 -0.94 -7.13 -2.32
N VAL A 62 -1.68 -8.23 -2.21
CA VAL A 62 -3.11 -8.30 -2.49
C VAL A 62 -3.81 -9.01 -1.35
N ILE A 63 -4.89 -8.44 -0.85
CA ILE A 63 -5.74 -9.05 0.19
C ILE A 63 -7.21 -9.05 -0.23
N ASP A 64 -8.01 -9.97 0.33
CA ASP A 64 -9.45 -9.87 0.29
C ASP A 64 -9.94 -8.97 1.43
N ASP A 65 -10.72 -7.93 1.11
CA ASP A 65 -11.22 -6.98 2.09
C ASP A 65 -12.29 -7.57 3.03
N PHE A 66 -12.87 -8.71 2.70
CA PHE A 66 -13.87 -9.38 3.54
C PHE A 66 -13.22 -10.03 4.78
N ASN A 67 -12.31 -10.96 4.58
CA ASN A 67 -11.70 -11.77 5.63
C ASN A 67 -10.25 -11.40 5.95
N ARG A 68 -9.65 -10.46 5.20
CA ARG A 68 -8.24 -10.03 5.29
C ARG A 68 -7.23 -11.09 4.86
N GLU A 69 -7.68 -12.13 4.17
CA GLU A 69 -6.85 -13.17 3.61
C GLU A 69 -5.79 -12.59 2.66
N ALA A 70 -4.54 -12.94 2.86
CA ALA A 70 -3.45 -12.57 1.99
C ALA A 70 -3.49 -13.42 0.72
N LEU A 71 -3.82 -12.80 -0.40
CA LEU A 71 -3.99 -13.49 -1.68
C LEU A 71 -2.68 -13.59 -2.46
N CYS A 72 -1.82 -12.59 -2.30
CA CYS A 72 -0.56 -12.52 -3.04
C CYS A 72 0.45 -11.65 -2.28
N ILE A 73 1.70 -12.09 -2.24
CA ILE A 73 2.90 -11.31 -1.92
C ILE A 73 3.95 -11.65 -2.96
N GLU A 74 4.07 -10.82 -3.99
CA GLU A 74 5.08 -10.95 -5.04
C GLU A 74 6.24 -10.01 -4.79
N VAL A 75 7.47 -10.49 -4.97
CA VAL A 75 8.69 -9.73 -4.70
C VAL A 75 9.54 -9.65 -5.95
N ASP A 76 9.97 -8.43 -6.31
CA ASP A 76 10.94 -8.22 -7.39
C ASP A 76 11.64 -6.86 -7.22
N PHE A 77 12.72 -6.63 -7.94
CA PHE A 77 13.36 -5.32 -8.05
C PHE A 77 12.45 -4.31 -8.79
N SER A 78 11.65 -4.78 -9.74
CA SER A 78 10.72 -3.97 -10.51
C SER A 78 9.44 -4.75 -10.78
N LEU A 79 8.31 -4.14 -10.45
CA LEU A 79 6.97 -4.71 -10.61
C LEU A 79 6.12 -3.80 -11.52
N PRO A 80 6.39 -3.77 -12.84
CA PRO A 80 5.61 -2.97 -13.78
C PRO A 80 4.19 -3.55 -13.95
N ALA A 81 3.30 -2.78 -14.61
CA ALA A 81 1.89 -3.15 -14.78
C ALA A 81 1.66 -4.56 -15.35
N GLY A 82 2.52 -5.03 -16.26
CA GLY A 82 2.44 -6.39 -16.80
C GLY A 82 2.68 -7.48 -15.75
N TRP A 83 3.53 -7.23 -14.75
CA TRP A 83 3.73 -8.14 -13.61
C TRP A 83 2.52 -8.12 -12.68
N VAL A 84 2.01 -6.94 -12.35
CA VAL A 84 0.78 -6.78 -11.55
C VAL A 84 -0.37 -7.57 -12.16
N LYS A 85 -0.58 -7.40 -13.47
CA LYS A 85 -1.59 -8.14 -14.23
C LYS A 85 -1.40 -9.66 -14.08
N ARG A 86 -0.17 -10.17 -14.33
CA ARG A 86 0.12 -11.61 -14.24
C ARG A 86 -0.12 -12.16 -12.83
N ALA A 87 0.31 -11.45 -11.80
CA ALA A 87 0.06 -11.83 -10.41
C ALA A 87 -1.45 -11.90 -10.11
N LEU A 88 -2.23 -10.91 -10.56
CA LEU A 88 -3.68 -10.94 -10.41
C LEU A 88 -4.33 -12.08 -11.19
N GLU A 89 -3.89 -12.39 -12.41
CA GLU A 89 -4.37 -13.54 -13.20
C GLU A 89 -4.10 -14.87 -12.48
N GLN A 90 -2.95 -15.03 -11.85
CA GLN A 90 -2.63 -16.21 -11.04
C GLN A 90 -3.56 -16.32 -9.83
N VAL A 91 -3.76 -15.24 -9.09
CA VAL A 91 -4.71 -15.23 -7.95
C VAL A 91 -6.12 -15.58 -8.39
N ILE A 92 -6.59 -14.99 -9.50
CA ILE A 92 -7.93 -15.27 -10.05
C ILE A 92 -8.09 -16.75 -10.42
N ALA A 93 -7.05 -17.39 -10.95
CA ALA A 93 -7.10 -18.78 -11.38
C ALA A 93 -7.37 -19.77 -10.23
N TRP A 94 -6.93 -19.49 -9.01
CA TRP A 94 -7.15 -20.37 -7.87
C TRP A 94 -8.20 -19.87 -6.88
N ARG A 95 -8.41 -18.55 -6.76
CA ARG A 95 -9.31 -17.94 -5.78
C ARG A 95 -10.66 -17.53 -6.36
N GLY A 96 -10.74 -17.41 -7.66
CA GLY A 96 -11.89 -16.84 -8.35
C GLY A 96 -11.75 -15.31 -8.54
N LYS A 97 -12.62 -14.75 -9.34
CA LYS A 97 -12.56 -13.37 -9.81
C LYS A 97 -13.24 -12.41 -8.82
N PRO A 98 -12.59 -11.27 -8.47
CA PRO A 98 -13.23 -10.24 -7.65
C PRO A 98 -14.17 -9.37 -8.49
N THR A 99 -15.16 -8.77 -7.82
CA THR A 99 -16.01 -7.75 -8.46
C THR A 99 -15.25 -6.43 -8.61
N MET A 100 -14.43 -6.08 -7.63
CA MET A 100 -13.68 -4.84 -7.58
C MET A 100 -12.27 -5.06 -7.02
N ILE A 101 -11.31 -4.31 -7.55
CA ILE A 101 -9.96 -4.20 -6.96
C ILE A 101 -9.72 -2.73 -6.60
N ARG A 102 -9.41 -2.49 -5.33
CA ARG A 102 -9.08 -1.16 -4.81
C ARG A 102 -7.57 -0.95 -4.83
N CYS A 103 -7.13 0.23 -5.26
CA CYS A 103 -5.73 0.61 -5.31
C CYS A 103 -5.56 2.12 -5.16
N ASP A 104 -4.34 2.55 -4.95
CA ASP A 104 -3.98 3.97 -5.06
C ASP A 104 -3.89 4.42 -6.53
N ASN A 105 -3.43 5.66 -6.74
CA ASN A 105 -3.25 6.25 -8.07
C ASN A 105 -1.80 6.08 -8.56
N GLY A 106 -1.10 5.02 -8.18
CA GLY A 106 0.24 4.72 -8.66
C GLY A 106 0.30 4.54 -10.19
N PRO A 107 1.44 4.86 -10.81
CA PRO A 107 1.58 4.80 -12.27
C PRO A 107 1.30 3.41 -12.84
N GLU A 108 1.64 2.35 -12.12
CA GLU A 108 1.37 0.97 -12.50
C GLU A 108 -0.13 0.70 -12.57
N TYR A 109 -0.89 1.21 -11.61
CA TYR A 109 -2.34 0.98 -11.49
C TYR A 109 -3.16 1.82 -12.47
N ILE A 110 -2.70 3.02 -12.83
CA ILE A 110 -3.39 3.87 -13.82
C ILE A 110 -2.99 3.54 -15.27
N SER A 111 -2.11 2.56 -15.48
CA SER A 111 -1.62 2.16 -16.80
C SER A 111 -2.76 1.75 -17.74
N LYS A 112 -2.58 2.01 -19.03
CA LYS A 112 -3.55 1.56 -20.06
C LYS A 112 -3.67 0.03 -20.09
N GLU A 113 -2.57 -0.67 -19.86
CA GLU A 113 -2.52 -2.12 -19.85
C GLU A 113 -3.44 -2.71 -18.77
N LEU A 114 -3.26 -2.28 -17.51
CA LEU A 114 -4.07 -2.79 -16.40
C LEU A 114 -5.54 -2.41 -16.54
N LYS A 115 -5.83 -1.18 -16.98
CA LYS A 115 -7.22 -0.73 -17.23
C LYS A 115 -7.91 -1.55 -18.32
N SER A 116 -7.21 -1.82 -19.41
CA SER A 116 -7.76 -2.62 -20.53
C SER A 116 -8.01 -4.07 -20.10
N TRP A 117 -7.09 -4.65 -19.35
CA TRP A 117 -7.24 -5.97 -18.76
C TRP A 117 -8.42 -6.04 -17.80
N ALA A 118 -8.51 -5.13 -16.84
CA ALA A 118 -9.60 -5.11 -15.86
C ALA A 118 -10.98 -4.97 -16.55
N LYS A 119 -11.06 -4.13 -17.59
CA LYS A 119 -12.28 -4.01 -18.40
C LYS A 119 -12.64 -5.32 -19.12
N LYS A 120 -11.65 -6.03 -19.68
CA LYS A 120 -11.87 -7.33 -20.34
C LYS A 120 -12.35 -8.39 -19.35
N GLU A 121 -11.79 -8.37 -18.15
CA GLU A 121 -12.19 -9.29 -17.06
C GLU A 121 -13.46 -8.85 -16.32
N GLU A 122 -14.08 -7.73 -16.70
CA GLU A 122 -15.25 -7.15 -16.00
C GLU A 122 -14.99 -6.85 -14.53
N ILE A 123 -13.75 -6.47 -14.19
CA ILE A 123 -13.33 -6.09 -12.85
C ILE A 123 -13.33 -4.56 -12.72
N MET A 124 -13.99 -4.03 -11.71
CA MET A 124 -13.97 -2.59 -11.43
C MET A 124 -12.65 -2.21 -10.72
N LEU A 125 -11.91 -1.24 -11.26
CA LEU A 125 -10.79 -0.63 -10.55
C LEU A 125 -11.27 0.56 -9.72
N GLY A 126 -11.21 0.41 -8.40
CA GLY A 126 -11.61 1.41 -7.41
C GLY A 126 -10.40 2.23 -6.95
N TYR A 127 -10.16 3.39 -7.57
CA TYR A 127 -9.07 4.29 -7.17
C TYR A 127 -9.44 5.08 -5.93
N ILE A 128 -8.52 5.15 -4.97
CA ILE A 128 -8.70 6.00 -3.79
C ILE A 128 -8.67 7.48 -4.18
N GLN A 129 -9.46 8.29 -3.48
CA GLN A 129 -9.46 9.73 -3.69
C GLN A 129 -8.16 10.35 -3.19
N PRO A 130 -7.57 11.31 -3.92
CA PRO A 130 -6.37 12.01 -3.47
C PRO A 130 -6.54 12.61 -2.06
N GLY A 131 -5.60 12.31 -1.16
CA GLY A 131 -5.64 12.79 0.22
C GLY A 131 -6.57 12.02 1.17
N ASN A 132 -7.14 10.89 0.74
CA ASN A 132 -7.96 10.00 1.56
C ASN A 132 -7.36 8.59 1.68
N PRO A 133 -6.16 8.42 2.30
CA PRO A 133 -5.50 7.12 2.44
C PRO A 133 -6.38 6.11 3.19
N GLN A 134 -7.26 6.58 4.09
CA GLN A 134 -8.19 5.74 4.84
C GLN A 134 -9.07 4.83 3.95
N GLN A 135 -9.25 5.18 2.67
CA GLN A 135 -9.98 4.35 1.71
C GLN A 135 -9.22 3.07 1.33
N ASN A 136 -7.91 2.97 1.64
CA ASN A 136 -7.11 1.74 1.45
C ASN A 136 -6.60 1.16 2.77
N ALA A 137 -7.29 1.46 3.89
CA ALA A 137 -6.82 1.16 5.24
C ALA A 137 -6.58 -0.34 5.51
N TYR A 138 -7.26 -1.24 4.80
CA TYR A 138 -7.09 -2.68 5.00
C TYR A 138 -5.73 -3.16 4.51
N ILE A 139 -5.35 -2.80 3.30
CA ILE A 139 -4.04 -3.17 2.77
C ILE A 139 -2.91 -2.42 3.49
N GLU A 140 -3.13 -1.15 3.90
CA GLU A 140 -2.15 -0.41 4.70
C GLU A 140 -1.88 -1.11 6.04
N ARG A 141 -2.94 -1.61 6.69
CA ARG A 141 -2.80 -2.41 7.92
C ARG A 141 -2.07 -3.73 7.66
N PHE A 142 -2.39 -4.41 6.56
CA PHE A 142 -1.70 -5.63 6.15
C PHE A 142 -0.22 -5.36 5.90
N ASN A 143 0.12 -4.31 5.15
CA ASN A 143 1.50 -3.89 4.90
C ASN A 143 2.26 -3.60 6.20
N ARG A 144 1.57 -3.00 7.18
CA ARG A 144 2.15 -2.82 8.51
C ARG A 144 2.45 -4.16 9.18
N THR A 145 1.53 -5.11 9.11
CA THR A 145 1.72 -6.46 9.67
C THR A 145 2.93 -7.14 8.99
N VAL A 146 2.98 -7.15 7.67
CA VAL A 146 4.16 -7.65 6.91
C VAL A 146 5.45 -7.02 7.39
N ARG A 147 5.46 -5.68 7.57
CA ARG A 147 6.64 -4.93 8.03
C ARG A 147 7.10 -5.33 9.43
N TYR A 148 6.16 -5.46 10.36
CA TYR A 148 6.48 -5.66 11.78
C TYR A 148 6.58 -7.13 12.18
N ASP A 149 5.93 -8.06 11.49
CA ASP A 149 6.00 -9.48 11.84
C ASP A 149 7.29 -10.14 11.33
N TRP A 150 7.80 -9.71 10.17
CA TRP A 150 8.97 -10.36 9.60
C TRP A 150 9.90 -9.46 8.77
N LEU A 151 9.37 -8.65 7.84
CA LEU A 151 10.19 -7.92 6.88
C LEU A 151 11.22 -6.99 7.55
N GLY A 152 10.87 -6.37 8.67
CA GLY A 152 11.76 -5.51 9.46
C GLY A 152 12.69 -6.24 10.42
N HIS A 153 12.60 -7.57 10.53
CA HIS A 153 13.39 -8.37 11.47
C HIS A 153 14.53 -9.14 10.80
N TYR A 154 14.49 -9.29 9.47
CA TYR A 154 15.43 -10.09 8.71
C TYR A 154 16.11 -9.27 7.63
N LEU A 155 17.36 -9.59 7.32
CA LEU A 155 18.11 -9.10 6.17
C LEU A 155 18.20 -10.26 5.18
N PHE A 156 17.63 -10.07 4.00
CA PHE A 156 17.61 -11.08 2.94
C PHE A 156 18.78 -10.86 1.97
N GLU A 157 19.41 -11.92 1.52
CA GLU A 157 20.55 -11.87 0.60
C GLU A 157 20.11 -11.90 -0.86
N SER A 158 18.94 -12.50 -1.15
CA SER A 158 18.42 -12.65 -2.51
C SER A 158 16.90 -12.47 -2.61
N LEU A 159 16.42 -12.22 -3.84
CA LEU A 159 14.99 -12.21 -4.13
C LEU A 159 14.32 -13.55 -3.85
N ASP A 160 15.00 -14.66 -4.20
CA ASP A 160 14.45 -16.01 -4.03
C ASP A 160 14.25 -16.35 -2.54
N GLU A 161 15.19 -15.95 -1.70
CA GLU A 161 15.07 -16.09 -0.25
C GLU A 161 13.89 -15.28 0.28
N LEU A 162 13.82 -13.99 -0.10
CA LEU A 162 12.76 -13.08 0.31
C LEU A 162 11.38 -13.58 -0.17
N GLN A 163 11.26 -14.04 -1.43
CA GLN A 163 10.03 -14.59 -1.96
C GLN A 163 9.62 -15.89 -1.26
N THR A 164 10.58 -16.78 -0.99
CA THR A 164 10.31 -18.02 -0.26
C THR A 164 9.76 -17.73 1.13
N PHE A 165 10.41 -16.80 1.85
CA PHE A 165 9.95 -16.39 3.17
C PHE A 165 8.56 -15.74 3.14
N ALA A 166 8.33 -14.83 2.19
CA ALA A 166 7.04 -14.18 1.99
C ALA A 166 5.91 -15.20 1.76
N THR A 167 6.18 -16.22 0.92
CA THR A 167 5.22 -17.30 0.63
C THR A 167 4.92 -18.14 1.87
N GLN A 168 5.95 -18.54 2.63
CA GLN A 168 5.78 -19.31 3.87
C GLN A 168 5.01 -18.50 4.93
N TRP A 169 5.36 -17.23 5.10
CA TRP A 169 4.66 -16.35 6.02
C TRP A 169 3.20 -16.15 5.62
N GLN A 170 2.91 -15.98 4.34
CA GLN A 170 1.53 -15.84 3.81
C GLN A 170 0.67 -17.06 4.19
N TRP A 171 1.19 -18.28 4.09
CA TRP A 171 0.50 -19.50 4.53
C TRP A 171 0.22 -19.52 6.03
N THR A 172 1.13 -19.00 6.84
CA THR A 172 0.96 -18.93 8.30
C THR A 172 -0.04 -17.84 8.72
N TYR A 173 -0.07 -16.75 7.95
CA TYR A 173 -0.96 -15.61 8.20
C TYR A 173 -2.43 -15.93 7.93
N ASN A 174 -2.73 -16.72 6.91
CA ASN A 174 -4.09 -17.13 6.51
C ASN A 174 -4.63 -18.25 7.41
#